data_276872939934413e210878b7abc7d329
#
_entry.id   276872939934413e210878b7abc7d329
#
_cell.length_a   1.000
_cell.length_b   1.000
_cell.length_c   1.000
_cell.angle_alpha   90.00
_cell.angle_beta   90.00
_cell.angle_gamma   90.00
#
_symmetry.space_group_name_H-M   'P 1'
#
loop_
_entity.id
_entity.type
_entity.pdbx_description
1 polymer ?
#
loop_
_entity_poly.entity_id
_entity_poly.type
_entity_poly.pdbx_seq_one_letter_code
_entity_poly.pdbx_strand_id
1 'polypeptide(L)'
;MTTKQIVLIRRPKGKPVMENFQTNDVELPEIKDKEVLLEAMFLSVDPYMRGRMNDGKSYTPPFEIGKPITGGVVAKVLKSNSINFKENDIVTGNLPWQQHCIATENGVIKIDISLAPASYYLGILGMPGLTAYFGLMHIGKPKAEETVVVSGAAGAVGIVVGQIAKLHGCRVVGIAGSDEKVKLLKEEFGFDEVINYKTSTDIKKAIADVCPKAVDVYYDNVGGEISDAVISNINFNARIVLCGQIALYNSTEIPMGPRLQPMLLTRSVLMQGFIVSNYQSQFEEGLTHLSLWLKEGKLKYKETIVKGFDKLPSALLGLFSGDNTGKMIVEI
;
A
#
# COMPACT_ATOMS: atom_id res chain seq x y z
N MET A 1 29.21 -11.42 -12.02
CA MET A 1 28.81 -10.01 -11.89
C MET A 1 28.52 -9.72 -10.43
N THR A 2 29.15 -8.68 -9.84
CA THR A 2 28.90 -8.27 -8.45
C THR A 2 27.72 -7.31 -8.39
N THR A 3 26.85 -7.44 -7.39
CA THR A 3 25.70 -6.57 -7.15
C THR A 3 25.53 -6.26 -5.66
N LYS A 4 24.95 -5.12 -5.33
CA LYS A 4 24.57 -4.79 -3.96
C LYS A 4 23.21 -5.38 -3.60
N GLN A 5 23.08 -5.87 -2.37
CA GLN A 5 21.81 -6.31 -1.78
C GLN A 5 21.61 -5.72 -0.39
N ILE A 6 20.34 -5.58 0.03
CA ILE A 6 19.98 -5.19 1.40
C ILE A 6 19.29 -6.35 2.09
N VAL A 7 19.84 -6.72 3.25
CA VAL A 7 19.37 -7.84 4.07
C VAL A 7 18.86 -7.36 5.42
N LEU A 8 17.93 -8.10 6.00
CA LEU A 8 17.54 -7.94 7.41
C LEU A 8 18.52 -8.76 8.26
N ILE A 9 19.31 -8.12 9.12
CA ILE A 9 20.33 -8.82 9.96
C ILE A 9 19.82 -9.19 11.35
N ARG A 10 18.78 -8.51 11.82
CA ARG A 10 18.10 -8.80 13.09
C ARG A 10 16.67 -8.31 13.07
N ARG A 11 15.79 -9.03 13.80
CA ARG A 11 14.39 -8.66 13.94
C ARG A 11 14.23 -7.43 14.85
N PRO A 12 13.46 -6.40 14.44
CA PRO A 12 13.23 -5.23 15.28
C PRO A 12 12.27 -5.55 16.44
N LYS A 13 12.53 -4.98 17.61
CA LYS A 13 11.55 -4.83 18.70
C LYS A 13 10.95 -3.42 18.60
N GLY A 14 9.62 -3.31 18.43
CA GLY A 14 8.99 -2.03 18.18
C GLY A 14 9.31 -1.47 16.80
N LYS A 15 9.52 -0.16 16.69
CA LYS A 15 9.84 0.51 15.42
C LYS A 15 11.21 0.02 14.92
N PRO A 16 11.32 -0.41 13.64
CA PRO A 16 12.62 -0.78 13.07
C PRO A 16 13.55 0.44 13.00
N VAL A 17 14.84 0.18 13.04
CA VAL A 17 15.92 1.15 12.97
C VAL A 17 16.94 0.76 11.90
N MET A 18 17.82 1.68 11.50
CA MET A 18 18.78 1.42 10.41
C MET A 18 19.69 0.21 10.69
N GLU A 19 20.02 -0.04 11.95
CA GLU A 19 20.86 -1.15 12.40
C GLU A 19 20.19 -2.53 12.26
N ASN A 20 18.93 -2.59 11.87
CA ASN A 20 18.27 -3.84 11.49
C ASN A 20 18.65 -4.30 10.09
N PHE A 21 19.23 -3.42 9.28
CA PHE A 21 19.56 -3.66 7.87
C PHE A 21 21.05 -3.62 7.64
N GLN A 22 21.49 -4.32 6.61
CA GLN A 22 22.86 -4.28 6.14
C GLN A 22 22.90 -4.35 4.62
N THR A 23 23.76 -3.54 4.00
CA THR A 23 24.08 -3.62 2.56
C THR A 23 25.31 -4.48 2.38
N ASN A 24 25.22 -5.48 1.50
CA ASN A 24 26.31 -6.39 1.17
C ASN A 24 26.53 -6.42 -0.35
N ASP A 25 27.77 -6.64 -0.77
CA ASP A 25 28.10 -7.01 -2.13
C ASP A 25 28.05 -8.55 -2.27
N VAL A 26 27.42 -9.03 -3.33
CA VAL A 26 27.29 -10.45 -3.65
C VAL A 26 27.58 -10.72 -5.12
N GLU A 27 28.11 -11.89 -5.42
CA GLU A 27 28.27 -12.32 -6.81
C GLU A 27 27.01 -13.03 -7.30
N LEU A 28 26.53 -12.61 -8.47
CA LEU A 28 25.44 -13.30 -9.17
C LEU A 28 26.05 -14.42 -10.03
N PRO A 29 25.45 -15.62 -10.02
CA PRO A 29 25.83 -16.70 -10.93
C PRO A 29 25.47 -16.34 -12.39
N GLU A 30 25.83 -17.21 -13.32
CA GLU A 30 25.29 -17.14 -14.68
C GLU A 30 23.81 -17.56 -14.71
N ILE A 31 23.05 -16.93 -15.61
CA ILE A 31 21.62 -17.26 -15.80
C ILE A 31 21.50 -18.63 -16.48
N LYS A 32 20.55 -19.43 -15.94
CA LYS A 32 20.19 -20.76 -16.44
C LYS A 32 19.06 -20.67 -17.48
N ASP A 33 18.65 -21.81 -18.00
CA ASP A 33 17.47 -21.91 -18.84
C ASP A 33 16.22 -21.34 -18.14
N LYS A 34 15.42 -20.57 -18.88
CA LYS A 34 14.22 -19.85 -18.40
C LYS A 34 14.47 -18.81 -17.30
N GLU A 35 15.69 -18.32 -17.18
CA GLU A 35 16.03 -17.23 -16.27
C GLU A 35 16.36 -15.94 -17.06
N VAL A 36 16.16 -14.83 -16.38
CA VAL A 36 16.47 -13.48 -16.87
C VAL A 36 17.35 -12.76 -15.85
N LEU A 37 18.34 -12.02 -16.31
CA LEU A 37 19.12 -11.07 -15.53
C LEU A 37 18.45 -9.71 -15.59
N LEU A 38 18.19 -9.14 -14.44
CA LEU A 38 17.43 -7.92 -14.26
C LEU A 38 18.27 -6.81 -13.60
N GLU A 39 18.07 -5.59 -14.06
CA GLU A 39 18.54 -4.36 -13.43
C GLU A 39 17.35 -3.63 -12.81
N ALA A 40 17.37 -3.42 -11.49
CA ALA A 40 16.32 -2.73 -10.80
C ALA A 40 16.26 -1.25 -11.23
N MET A 41 15.07 -0.76 -11.53
CA MET A 41 14.77 0.64 -11.83
C MET A 41 14.07 1.32 -10.66
N PHE A 42 13.03 0.66 -10.13
CA PHE A 42 12.23 1.13 -9.02
C PHE A 42 11.93 0.00 -8.05
N LEU A 43 12.08 0.28 -6.75
CA LEU A 43 11.73 -0.66 -5.69
C LEU A 43 10.66 -0.04 -4.78
N SER A 44 9.67 -0.87 -4.46
CA SER A 44 8.60 -0.50 -3.54
C SER A 44 9.04 -0.67 -2.09
N VAL A 45 8.65 0.28 -1.24
CA VAL A 45 8.61 0.09 0.21
C VAL A 45 7.15 0.16 0.67
N ASP A 46 6.75 -0.80 1.50
CA ASP A 46 5.35 -1.00 1.88
C ASP A 46 5.21 -1.31 3.38
N PRO A 47 4.17 -0.78 4.06
CA PRO A 47 4.01 -0.99 5.50
C PRO A 47 3.92 -2.47 5.93
N TYR A 48 3.37 -3.36 5.09
CA TYR A 48 3.26 -4.80 5.39
C TYR A 48 4.62 -5.47 5.62
N MET A 49 5.70 -4.92 5.05
CA MET A 49 7.07 -5.41 5.23
C MET A 49 7.47 -5.45 6.71
N ARG A 50 6.90 -4.53 7.54
CA ARG A 50 7.13 -4.55 8.98
C ARG A 50 6.62 -5.85 9.63
N GLY A 51 5.46 -6.34 9.22
CA GLY A 51 4.90 -7.62 9.69
C GLY A 51 5.83 -8.79 9.35
N ARG A 52 6.44 -8.79 8.15
CA ARG A 52 7.39 -9.82 7.71
C ARG A 52 8.74 -9.79 8.45
N MET A 53 9.05 -8.72 9.18
CA MET A 53 10.23 -8.66 10.04
C MET A 53 10.03 -9.41 11.37
N ASN A 54 8.79 -9.75 11.74
CA ASN A 54 8.49 -10.56 12.91
C ASN A 54 8.70 -12.06 12.59
N ASP A 55 8.88 -12.86 13.65
CA ASP A 55 8.98 -14.32 13.53
C ASP A 55 7.64 -14.93 13.96
N GLY A 56 6.73 -15.07 13.03
CA GLY A 56 5.39 -15.60 13.31
C GLY A 56 4.64 -16.00 12.06
N LYS A 57 3.63 -16.85 12.23
CA LYS A 57 2.72 -17.21 11.14
C LYS A 57 1.89 -15.99 10.73
N SER A 58 1.87 -15.71 9.44
CA SER A 58 1.08 -14.65 8.83
C SER A 58 0.63 -15.11 7.43
N TYR A 59 -0.10 -14.27 6.70
CA TYR A 59 -0.51 -14.54 5.32
C TYR A 59 0.67 -14.63 4.32
N THR A 60 1.85 -14.19 4.72
CA THR A 60 3.09 -14.29 3.94
C THR A 60 4.24 -14.69 4.87
N PRO A 61 5.22 -15.47 4.40
CA PRO A 61 6.37 -15.88 5.20
C PRO A 61 7.16 -14.68 5.74
N PRO A 62 7.76 -14.79 6.95
CA PRO A 62 8.68 -13.78 7.45
C PRO A 62 9.91 -13.65 6.55
N PHE A 63 10.58 -12.50 6.61
CA PHE A 63 11.90 -12.35 6.02
C PHE A 63 12.90 -13.24 6.78
N GLU A 64 13.74 -13.94 6.03
CA GLU A 64 14.85 -14.72 6.58
C GLU A 64 16.00 -13.79 6.94
N ILE A 65 16.57 -13.98 8.14
CA ILE A 65 17.73 -13.21 8.58
C ILE A 65 18.93 -13.53 7.69
N GLY A 66 19.64 -12.49 7.25
CA GLY A 66 20.79 -12.59 6.34
C GLY A 66 20.45 -12.82 4.86
N LYS A 67 19.16 -12.96 4.52
CA LYS A 67 18.69 -13.01 3.12
C LYS A 67 18.19 -11.63 2.68
N PRO A 68 18.22 -11.34 1.36
CA PRO A 68 17.68 -10.09 0.84
C PRO A 68 16.20 -9.93 1.18
N ILE A 69 15.82 -8.71 1.57
CA ILE A 69 14.42 -8.33 1.69
C ILE A 69 13.79 -8.44 0.31
N THR A 70 12.53 -8.88 0.24
CA THR A 70 11.80 -8.98 -1.04
C THR A 70 10.60 -8.05 -1.05
N GLY A 71 10.30 -7.52 -2.22
CA GLY A 71 9.15 -6.62 -2.43
C GLY A 71 8.86 -6.40 -3.89
N GLY A 72 7.90 -5.53 -4.19
CA GLY A 72 7.62 -5.11 -5.56
C GLY A 72 8.82 -4.39 -6.18
N VAL A 73 9.23 -4.83 -7.36
CA VAL A 73 10.32 -4.21 -8.13
C VAL A 73 9.89 -4.08 -9.57
N VAL A 74 10.18 -2.93 -10.17
CA VAL A 74 10.19 -2.76 -11.63
C VAL A 74 11.65 -2.79 -12.07
N ALA A 75 11.93 -3.63 -13.07
CA ALA A 75 13.29 -3.86 -13.54
C ALA A 75 13.35 -3.96 -15.07
N LYS A 76 14.54 -3.71 -15.60
CA LYS A 76 14.87 -3.89 -17.02
C LYS A 76 15.57 -5.23 -17.21
N VAL A 77 15.21 -5.96 -18.24
CA VAL A 77 15.90 -7.18 -18.64
C VAL A 77 17.22 -6.83 -19.31
N LEU A 78 18.33 -7.26 -18.71
CA LEU A 78 19.68 -7.09 -19.26
C LEU A 78 20.09 -8.27 -20.14
N LYS A 79 19.70 -9.51 -19.74
CA LYS A 79 19.99 -10.75 -20.47
C LYS A 79 18.85 -11.74 -20.25
N SER A 80 18.51 -12.51 -21.27
CA SER A 80 17.42 -13.50 -21.19
C SER A 80 17.85 -14.84 -21.77
N ASN A 81 17.56 -15.92 -21.01
CA ASN A 81 17.53 -17.30 -21.49
C ASN A 81 16.09 -17.85 -21.57
N SER A 82 15.09 -16.95 -21.63
CA SER A 82 13.68 -17.29 -21.78
C SER A 82 13.16 -16.82 -23.16
N ILE A 83 12.27 -17.59 -23.74
CA ILE A 83 11.59 -17.24 -25.00
C ILE A 83 10.52 -16.14 -24.81
N ASN A 84 10.08 -15.92 -23.56
CA ASN A 84 9.01 -14.99 -23.21
C ASN A 84 9.53 -13.55 -23.02
N PHE A 85 10.83 -13.38 -22.76
CA PHE A 85 11.45 -12.10 -22.47
C PHE A 85 12.67 -11.86 -23.35
N LYS A 86 12.90 -10.62 -23.71
CA LYS A 86 14.06 -10.16 -24.47
C LYS A 86 14.77 -9.01 -23.74
N GLU A 87 16.01 -8.75 -24.10
CA GLU A 87 16.77 -7.60 -23.60
C GLU A 87 15.97 -6.29 -23.83
N ASN A 88 16.04 -5.42 -22.83
CA ASN A 88 15.30 -4.15 -22.73
C ASN A 88 13.80 -4.26 -22.45
N ASP A 89 13.24 -5.44 -22.30
CA ASP A 89 11.87 -5.56 -21.76
C ASP A 89 11.82 -4.99 -20.34
N ILE A 90 10.74 -4.29 -20.01
CA ILE A 90 10.50 -3.82 -18.65
C ILE A 90 9.51 -4.78 -17.99
N VAL A 91 9.89 -5.22 -16.80
CA VAL A 91 9.15 -6.24 -16.03
C VAL A 91 8.88 -5.79 -14.61
N THR A 92 7.86 -6.37 -13.99
CA THR A 92 7.59 -6.22 -12.56
C THR A 92 7.47 -7.58 -11.88
N GLY A 93 7.85 -7.66 -10.62
CA GLY A 93 7.75 -8.89 -9.82
C GLY A 93 8.02 -8.65 -8.34
N ASN A 94 7.81 -9.69 -7.53
CA ASN A 94 8.24 -9.70 -6.14
C ASN A 94 9.70 -10.17 -6.09
N LEU A 95 10.62 -9.22 -6.13
CA LEU A 95 12.05 -9.47 -6.31
C LEU A 95 12.85 -9.04 -5.08
N PRO A 96 14.10 -9.52 -4.94
CA PRO A 96 14.96 -9.11 -3.84
C PRO A 96 15.36 -7.63 -3.94
N TRP A 97 15.61 -7.01 -2.80
CA TRP A 97 16.25 -5.70 -2.72
C TRP A 97 17.72 -5.83 -3.15
N GLN A 98 17.91 -5.86 -4.46
CA GLN A 98 19.19 -5.94 -5.15
C GLN A 98 19.20 -4.98 -6.32
N GLN A 99 20.38 -4.42 -6.65
CA GLN A 99 20.50 -3.58 -7.85
C GLN A 99 20.37 -4.42 -9.13
N HIS A 100 20.91 -5.64 -9.10
CA HIS A 100 20.74 -6.63 -10.15
C HIS A 100 20.33 -7.95 -9.50
N CYS A 101 19.42 -8.68 -10.13
CA CYS A 101 18.99 -9.98 -9.66
C CYS A 101 18.68 -10.92 -10.82
N ILE A 102 18.63 -12.22 -10.51
CA ILE A 102 18.18 -13.24 -11.45
C ILE A 102 16.78 -13.65 -11.03
N ALA A 103 15.86 -13.73 -11.99
CA ALA A 103 14.51 -14.24 -11.79
C ALA A 103 14.19 -15.31 -12.81
N THR A 104 13.32 -16.25 -12.44
CA THR A 104 12.72 -17.19 -13.40
C THR A 104 11.64 -16.46 -14.23
N GLU A 105 11.35 -16.97 -15.42
CA GLU A 105 10.32 -16.40 -16.30
C GLU A 105 8.92 -16.32 -15.64
N ASN A 106 8.61 -17.20 -14.68
CA ASN A 106 7.35 -17.18 -13.93
C ASN A 106 7.36 -16.22 -12.74
N GLY A 107 8.52 -15.66 -12.38
CA GLY A 107 8.68 -14.72 -11.27
C GLY A 107 8.45 -13.26 -11.64
N VAL A 108 8.28 -12.98 -12.93
CA VAL A 108 8.13 -11.61 -13.45
C VAL A 108 7.04 -11.53 -14.53
N ILE A 109 6.47 -10.33 -14.65
CA ILE A 109 5.44 -10.02 -15.65
C ILE A 109 5.93 -8.82 -16.46
N LYS A 110 5.84 -8.90 -17.79
CA LYS A 110 6.13 -7.79 -18.67
C LYS A 110 5.08 -6.70 -18.50
N ILE A 111 5.53 -5.45 -18.41
CA ILE A 111 4.65 -4.28 -18.29
C ILE A 111 4.73 -3.41 -19.54
N ASP A 112 3.62 -2.72 -19.85
CA ASP A 112 3.52 -1.79 -20.96
C ASP A 112 3.70 -0.35 -20.48
N ILE A 113 4.90 0.19 -20.65
CA ILE A 113 5.24 1.56 -20.24
C ILE A 113 4.63 2.64 -21.17
N SER A 114 3.95 2.27 -22.26
CA SER A 114 3.21 3.22 -23.07
C SER A 114 1.87 3.62 -22.44
N LEU A 115 1.34 2.80 -21.52
CA LEU A 115 0.09 3.06 -20.82
C LEU A 115 0.26 4.00 -19.63
N ALA A 116 1.37 3.86 -18.91
CA ALA A 116 1.68 4.67 -17.73
C ALA A 116 3.19 4.61 -17.41
N PRO A 117 3.73 5.56 -16.61
CA PRO A 117 5.09 5.48 -16.09
C PRO A 117 5.35 4.12 -15.42
N ALA A 118 6.57 3.59 -15.59
CA ALA A 118 6.94 2.27 -15.06
C ALA A 118 6.74 2.15 -13.54
N SER A 119 6.96 3.23 -12.77
CA SER A 119 6.74 3.30 -11.33
C SER A 119 5.28 3.03 -10.92
N TYR A 120 4.30 3.38 -11.76
CA TYR A 120 2.87 3.16 -11.47
C TYR A 120 2.49 1.69 -11.29
N TYR A 121 3.29 0.77 -11.86
CA TYR A 121 3.11 -0.67 -11.67
C TYR A 121 3.51 -1.17 -10.26
N LEU A 122 4.16 -0.33 -9.45
CA LEU A 122 4.35 -0.56 -8.01
C LEU A 122 3.28 0.12 -7.14
N GLY A 123 2.39 0.89 -7.76
CA GLY A 123 1.39 1.71 -7.10
C GLY A 123 -0.02 1.45 -7.63
N ILE A 124 -0.55 2.40 -8.37
CA ILE A 124 -1.95 2.38 -8.82
C ILE A 124 -2.27 1.23 -9.80
N LEU A 125 -1.32 0.82 -10.64
CA LEU A 125 -1.42 -0.35 -11.52
C LEU A 125 -0.77 -1.61 -10.93
N GLY A 126 -0.58 -1.63 -9.61
CA GLY A 126 -0.02 -2.75 -8.86
C GLY A 126 -0.80 -3.05 -7.59
N MET A 127 -0.09 -3.59 -6.61
CA MET A 127 -0.69 -4.05 -5.36
C MET A 127 -1.52 -2.98 -4.63
N PRO A 128 -1.08 -1.71 -4.46
CA PRO A 128 -1.88 -0.69 -3.77
C PRO A 128 -3.18 -0.33 -4.50
N GLY A 129 -3.14 -0.18 -5.82
CA GLY A 129 -4.34 0.12 -6.61
C GLY A 129 -5.36 -1.02 -6.57
N LEU A 130 -4.90 -2.27 -6.77
CA LEU A 130 -5.74 -3.46 -6.65
C LEU A 130 -6.31 -3.62 -5.24
N THR A 131 -5.52 -3.31 -4.20
CA THR A 131 -5.99 -3.31 -2.81
C THR A 131 -7.12 -2.29 -2.63
N ALA A 132 -6.96 -1.07 -3.15
CA ALA A 132 -7.99 -0.05 -3.09
C ALA A 132 -9.27 -0.49 -3.82
N TYR A 133 -9.13 -1.01 -5.03
CA TYR A 133 -10.25 -1.46 -5.86
C TYR A 133 -11.03 -2.58 -5.19
N PHE A 134 -10.38 -3.71 -4.89
CA PHE A 134 -11.08 -4.87 -4.36
C PHE A 134 -11.64 -4.64 -2.96
N GLY A 135 -10.89 -3.97 -2.08
CA GLY A 135 -11.40 -3.65 -0.75
C GLY A 135 -12.64 -2.77 -0.80
N LEU A 136 -12.63 -1.73 -1.63
CA LEU A 136 -13.78 -0.83 -1.73
C LEU A 136 -14.95 -1.46 -2.48
N MET A 137 -14.71 -2.07 -3.66
CA MET A 137 -15.78 -2.56 -4.53
C MET A 137 -16.41 -3.86 -4.05
N HIS A 138 -15.62 -4.78 -3.48
CA HIS A 138 -16.11 -6.10 -3.08
C HIS A 138 -16.57 -6.20 -1.63
N ILE A 139 -15.99 -5.38 -0.73
CA ILE A 139 -16.36 -5.36 0.69
C ILE A 139 -17.12 -4.09 1.02
N GLY A 140 -16.57 -2.93 0.70
CA GLY A 140 -17.18 -1.61 0.94
C GLY A 140 -18.50 -1.43 0.20
N LYS A 141 -18.57 -1.86 -1.06
CA LYS A 141 -19.75 -1.78 -1.93
C LYS A 141 -20.42 -0.42 -1.85
N PRO A 142 -19.70 0.67 -2.16
CA PRO A 142 -20.18 2.04 -1.96
C PRO A 142 -21.37 2.32 -2.88
N LYS A 143 -22.35 3.06 -2.37
CA LYS A 143 -23.52 3.52 -3.10
C LYS A 143 -23.52 5.04 -3.17
N ALA A 144 -24.13 5.60 -4.22
CA ALA A 144 -24.26 7.05 -4.35
C ALA A 144 -24.89 7.66 -3.07
N GLU A 145 -24.41 8.84 -2.70
CA GLU A 145 -24.78 9.62 -1.51
C GLU A 145 -24.34 9.05 -0.16
N GLU A 146 -23.76 7.84 -0.11
CA GLU A 146 -23.16 7.32 1.11
C GLU A 146 -21.90 8.09 1.50
N THR A 147 -21.62 8.13 2.80
CA THR A 147 -20.40 8.72 3.35
C THR A 147 -19.32 7.65 3.48
N VAL A 148 -18.23 7.83 2.75
CA VAL A 148 -17.03 6.97 2.81
C VAL A 148 -15.94 7.70 3.58
N VAL A 149 -15.49 7.12 4.69
CA VAL A 149 -14.33 7.61 5.45
C VAL A 149 -13.12 6.75 5.14
N VAL A 150 -11.97 7.40 4.90
CA VAL A 150 -10.70 6.73 4.58
C VAL A 150 -9.63 7.15 5.57
N SER A 151 -9.11 6.24 6.38
CA SER A 151 -7.92 6.51 7.20
C SER A 151 -6.64 6.29 6.40
N GLY A 152 -5.56 7.02 6.74
CA GLY A 152 -4.35 7.03 5.91
C GLY A 152 -4.64 7.52 4.49
N ALA A 153 -5.55 8.50 4.36
CA ALA A 153 -6.13 8.93 3.09
C ALA A 153 -5.10 9.43 2.08
N ALA A 154 -3.98 10.02 2.53
CA ALA A 154 -2.91 10.52 1.66
C ALA A 154 -1.85 9.45 1.31
N GLY A 155 -2.06 8.18 1.67
CA GLY A 155 -1.20 7.06 1.29
C GLY A 155 -1.56 6.47 -0.07
N ALA A 156 -0.73 5.52 -0.53
CA ALA A 156 -0.86 4.88 -1.85
C ALA A 156 -2.24 4.24 -2.12
N VAL A 157 -2.83 3.62 -1.11
CA VAL A 157 -4.16 3.00 -1.17
C VAL A 157 -5.25 4.06 -0.97
N GLY A 158 -5.10 4.92 0.07
CA GLY A 158 -6.12 5.86 0.49
C GLY A 158 -6.53 6.88 -0.58
N ILE A 159 -5.55 7.42 -1.32
CA ILE A 159 -5.80 8.33 -2.45
C ILE A 159 -6.68 7.66 -3.52
N VAL A 160 -6.43 6.40 -3.83
CA VAL A 160 -7.18 5.66 -4.86
C VAL A 160 -8.59 5.33 -4.37
N VAL A 161 -8.71 4.85 -3.12
CA VAL A 161 -10.02 4.57 -2.49
C VAL A 161 -10.94 5.78 -2.54
N GLY A 162 -10.44 6.96 -2.10
CA GLY A 162 -11.25 8.17 -2.08
C GLY A 162 -11.74 8.58 -3.46
N GLN A 163 -10.87 8.53 -4.46
CA GLN A 163 -11.25 8.87 -5.84
C GLN A 163 -12.25 7.87 -6.42
N ILE A 164 -12.05 6.56 -6.21
CA ILE A 164 -13.04 5.54 -6.65
C ILE A 164 -14.39 5.81 -5.98
N ALA A 165 -14.42 6.09 -4.68
CA ALA A 165 -15.66 6.44 -3.98
C ALA A 165 -16.33 7.69 -4.58
N LYS A 166 -15.56 8.72 -4.96
CA LYS A 166 -16.09 9.90 -5.69
C LYS A 166 -16.70 9.51 -7.04
N LEU A 167 -16.06 8.62 -7.81
CA LEU A 167 -16.61 8.13 -9.09
C LEU A 167 -17.96 7.41 -8.91
N HIS A 168 -18.20 6.84 -7.71
CA HIS A 168 -19.46 6.20 -7.35
C HIS A 168 -20.48 7.15 -6.70
N GLY A 169 -20.24 8.46 -6.72
CA GLY A 169 -21.17 9.46 -6.21
C GLY A 169 -21.22 9.56 -4.68
N CYS A 170 -20.20 9.07 -3.98
CA CYS A 170 -20.13 9.14 -2.52
C CYS A 170 -19.63 10.51 -2.03
N ARG A 171 -20.02 10.86 -0.80
CA ARG A 171 -19.31 11.84 0.01
C ARG A 171 -18.08 11.19 0.60
N VAL A 172 -16.90 11.81 0.40
CA VAL A 172 -15.62 11.23 0.82
C VAL A 172 -14.94 12.11 1.87
N VAL A 173 -14.63 11.50 3.01
CA VAL A 173 -13.93 12.13 4.12
C VAL A 173 -12.58 11.43 4.32
N GLY A 174 -11.49 12.19 4.26
CA GLY A 174 -10.14 11.69 4.49
C GLY A 174 -9.64 11.96 5.91
N ILE A 175 -8.79 11.08 6.43
CA ILE A 175 -8.04 11.33 7.67
C ILE A 175 -6.56 11.25 7.33
N ALA A 176 -5.81 12.35 7.58
CA ALA A 176 -4.40 12.49 7.25
C ALA A 176 -3.64 13.18 8.38
N GLY A 177 -2.30 13.18 8.34
CA GLY A 177 -1.46 13.62 9.45
C GLY A 177 -0.66 14.90 9.21
N SER A 178 -1.04 15.74 8.24
CA SER A 178 -0.48 17.09 8.07
C SER A 178 -1.42 17.98 7.25
N ASP A 179 -1.27 19.29 7.37
CA ASP A 179 -2.09 20.26 6.66
C ASP A 179 -1.81 20.25 5.15
N GLU A 180 -0.58 19.97 4.73
CA GLU A 180 -0.23 19.80 3.32
C GLU A 180 -0.99 18.60 2.71
N LYS A 181 -1.12 17.50 3.45
CA LYS A 181 -1.90 16.32 3.02
C LYS A 181 -3.39 16.63 2.98
N VAL A 182 -3.90 17.40 3.94
CA VAL A 182 -5.29 17.87 3.95
C VAL A 182 -5.58 18.68 2.70
N LYS A 183 -4.75 19.67 2.42
CA LYS A 183 -4.87 20.52 1.23
C LYS A 183 -4.83 19.72 -0.06
N LEU A 184 -3.83 18.85 -0.19
CA LEU A 184 -3.66 17.99 -1.36
C LEU A 184 -4.89 17.11 -1.63
N LEU A 185 -5.43 16.46 -0.60
CA LEU A 185 -6.59 15.58 -0.74
C LEU A 185 -7.84 16.34 -1.20
N LYS A 186 -8.06 17.56 -0.70
CA LYS A 186 -9.19 18.40 -1.11
C LYS A 186 -9.00 18.96 -2.52
N GLU A 187 -7.86 19.58 -2.80
CA GLU A 187 -7.64 20.33 -4.04
C GLU A 187 -7.29 19.46 -5.26
N GLU A 188 -6.51 18.39 -5.06
CA GLU A 188 -6.06 17.56 -6.18
C GLU A 188 -6.88 16.27 -6.34
N PHE A 189 -7.35 15.65 -5.24
CA PHE A 189 -8.02 14.36 -5.25
C PHE A 189 -9.52 14.42 -4.99
N GLY A 190 -10.09 15.60 -4.78
CA GLY A 190 -11.52 15.85 -4.72
C GLY A 190 -12.24 15.26 -3.50
N PHE A 191 -11.52 15.07 -2.39
CA PHE A 191 -12.15 14.73 -1.11
C PHE A 191 -13.04 15.87 -0.64
N ASP A 192 -14.25 15.59 -0.18
CA ASP A 192 -15.19 16.60 0.28
C ASP A 192 -14.74 17.24 1.59
N GLU A 193 -14.23 16.42 2.53
CA GLU A 193 -13.65 16.88 3.79
C GLU A 193 -12.40 16.06 4.14
N VAL A 194 -11.49 16.68 4.89
CA VAL A 194 -10.29 16.00 5.39
C VAL A 194 -9.97 16.48 6.80
N ILE A 195 -9.72 15.55 7.70
CA ILE A 195 -9.35 15.80 9.09
C ILE A 195 -7.85 15.61 9.25
N ASN A 196 -7.15 16.63 9.82
CA ASN A 196 -5.80 16.44 10.33
C ASN A 196 -5.88 15.89 11.75
N TYR A 197 -5.62 14.58 11.91
CA TYR A 197 -5.74 13.92 13.21
C TYR A 197 -4.70 14.39 14.24
N LYS A 198 -3.56 14.99 13.77
CA LYS A 198 -2.51 15.48 14.69
C LYS A 198 -2.86 16.82 15.34
N THR A 199 -3.71 17.61 14.71
CA THR A 199 -4.15 18.93 15.22
C THR A 199 -5.55 18.87 15.82
N SER A 200 -6.30 17.79 15.58
CA SER A 200 -7.63 17.59 16.17
C SER A 200 -7.51 17.22 17.65
N THR A 201 -8.13 17.99 18.53
CA THR A 201 -8.17 17.73 19.96
C THR A 201 -9.15 16.61 20.34
N ASP A 202 -10.19 16.39 19.52
CA ASP A 202 -11.18 15.33 19.65
C ASP A 202 -11.53 14.81 18.25
N ILE A 203 -10.87 13.75 17.85
CA ILE A 203 -11.05 13.15 16.51
C ILE A 203 -12.46 12.56 16.34
N LYS A 204 -13.07 12.04 17.42
CA LYS A 204 -14.44 11.50 17.37
C LYS A 204 -15.44 12.61 17.06
N LYS A 205 -15.31 13.75 17.71
CA LYS A 205 -16.15 14.91 17.45
C LYS A 205 -15.88 15.48 16.05
N ALA A 206 -14.62 15.59 15.64
CA ALA A 206 -14.28 16.07 14.30
C ALA A 206 -14.90 15.21 13.20
N ILE A 207 -14.96 13.88 13.37
CA ILE A 207 -15.63 12.98 12.44
C ILE A 207 -17.14 13.23 12.43
N ALA A 208 -17.78 13.36 13.60
CA ALA A 208 -19.21 13.64 13.71
C ALA A 208 -19.60 14.94 12.99
N ASP A 209 -18.77 15.99 13.17
CA ASP A 209 -19.01 17.33 12.59
C ASP A 209 -18.96 17.28 11.03
N VAL A 210 -18.07 16.50 10.43
CA VAL A 210 -17.92 16.38 8.96
C VAL A 210 -18.74 15.25 8.34
N CYS A 211 -19.27 14.33 9.15
CA CYS A 211 -20.13 13.21 8.71
C CYS A 211 -21.54 13.32 9.33
N PRO A 212 -22.34 14.36 8.99
CA PRO A 212 -23.63 14.61 9.65
C PRO A 212 -24.66 13.48 9.45
N LYS A 213 -24.49 12.65 8.41
CA LYS A 213 -25.32 11.45 8.16
C LYS A 213 -24.68 10.17 8.69
N ALA A 214 -23.65 10.26 9.57
CA ALA A 214 -22.81 9.16 10.02
C ALA A 214 -21.97 8.53 8.88
N VAL A 215 -21.26 7.43 9.16
CA VAL A 215 -20.31 6.78 8.25
C VAL A 215 -20.89 5.48 7.71
N ASP A 216 -21.06 5.38 6.40
CA ASP A 216 -21.63 4.19 5.75
C ASP A 216 -20.56 3.18 5.35
N VAL A 217 -19.39 3.67 4.89
CA VAL A 217 -18.24 2.83 4.56
C VAL A 217 -16.99 3.40 5.25
N TYR A 218 -16.31 2.57 6.00
CA TYR A 218 -15.00 2.90 6.55
C TYR A 218 -13.92 2.03 5.90
N TYR A 219 -13.00 2.68 5.20
CA TYR A 219 -11.81 2.02 4.65
C TYR A 219 -10.63 2.24 5.60
N ASP A 220 -10.29 1.22 6.38
CA ASP A 220 -9.31 1.30 7.44
C ASP A 220 -7.92 0.84 7.00
N ASN A 221 -6.99 1.80 6.88
CA ASN A 221 -5.57 1.57 6.64
C ASN A 221 -4.72 1.73 7.91
N VAL A 222 -5.29 2.22 9.02
CA VAL A 222 -4.50 2.73 10.16
C VAL A 222 -4.73 1.95 11.44
N GLY A 223 -5.98 1.66 11.81
CA GLY A 223 -6.31 1.04 13.10
C GLY A 223 -6.19 1.98 14.29
N GLY A 224 -6.16 1.41 15.50
CA GLY A 224 -5.97 2.12 16.76
C GLY A 224 -7.06 3.18 17.02
N GLU A 225 -6.68 4.26 17.72
CA GLU A 225 -7.59 5.32 18.15
C GLU A 225 -8.37 5.98 17.00
N ILE A 226 -7.76 6.08 15.81
CA ILE A 226 -8.44 6.61 14.62
C ILE A 226 -9.59 5.68 14.23
N SER A 227 -9.35 4.37 14.20
CA SER A 227 -10.37 3.37 13.90
C SER A 227 -11.49 3.40 14.93
N ASP A 228 -11.15 3.46 16.22
CA ASP A 228 -12.13 3.55 17.31
C ASP A 228 -13.03 4.78 17.16
N ALA A 229 -12.44 5.92 16.82
CA ALA A 229 -13.18 7.17 16.61
C ALA A 229 -14.11 7.09 15.40
N VAL A 230 -13.67 6.53 14.27
CA VAL A 230 -14.53 6.37 13.08
C VAL A 230 -15.66 5.39 13.38
N ILE A 231 -15.37 4.24 13.99
CA ILE A 231 -16.36 3.21 14.32
C ILE A 231 -17.42 3.74 15.27
N SER A 232 -17.05 4.63 16.20
CA SER A 232 -18.04 5.26 17.10
C SER A 232 -19.10 6.12 16.37
N ASN A 233 -18.79 6.56 15.13
CA ASN A 233 -19.65 7.35 14.26
C ASN A 233 -20.28 6.53 13.11
N ILE A 234 -20.18 5.19 13.17
CA ILE A 234 -20.64 4.31 12.09
C ILE A 234 -22.18 4.30 11.97
N ASN A 235 -22.69 4.16 10.76
CA ASN A 235 -24.13 4.10 10.48
C ASN A 235 -24.69 2.67 10.64
N PHE A 236 -26.02 2.51 10.52
CA PHE A 236 -26.66 1.20 10.39
C PHE A 236 -26.31 0.56 9.04
N ASN A 237 -26.10 -0.77 9.04
CA ASN A 237 -25.70 -1.55 7.85
C ASN A 237 -24.40 -1.07 7.20
N ALA A 238 -23.56 -0.40 7.96
CA ALA A 238 -22.28 0.08 7.47
C ALA A 238 -21.30 -1.08 7.17
N ARG A 239 -20.27 -0.77 6.39
CA ARG A 239 -19.23 -1.72 6.01
C ARG A 239 -17.86 -1.17 6.41
N ILE A 240 -17.11 -1.97 7.14
CA ILE A 240 -15.75 -1.65 7.59
C ILE A 240 -14.80 -2.57 6.86
N VAL A 241 -13.96 -1.99 6.00
CA VAL A 241 -12.94 -2.66 5.20
C VAL A 241 -11.61 -2.60 5.93
N LEU A 242 -11.17 -3.69 6.55
CA LEU A 242 -9.89 -3.75 7.26
C LEU A 242 -8.77 -4.07 6.25
N CYS A 243 -8.08 -3.03 5.80
CA CYS A 243 -6.99 -3.11 4.84
C CYS A 243 -5.61 -3.15 5.51
N GLY A 244 -5.41 -2.34 6.55
CA GLY A 244 -4.14 -2.24 7.26
C GLY A 244 -4.31 -1.69 8.68
N GLN A 245 -3.26 -1.87 9.50
CA GLN A 245 -3.26 -1.45 10.91
C GLN A 245 -1.91 -0.79 11.24
N ILE A 246 -1.50 0.20 10.42
CA ILE A 246 -0.13 0.75 10.49
C ILE A 246 0.18 1.37 11.86
N ALA A 247 -0.81 1.89 12.58
CA ALA A 247 -0.65 2.41 13.93
C ALA A 247 -0.19 1.33 14.92
N LEU A 248 -0.49 0.06 14.64
CA LEU A 248 -0.23 -1.07 15.54
C LEU A 248 1.00 -1.90 15.13
N TYR A 249 1.56 -1.72 13.93
CA TYR A 249 2.63 -2.57 13.42
C TYR A 249 3.92 -2.52 14.25
N ASN A 250 4.15 -1.43 14.97
CA ASN A 250 5.32 -1.24 15.83
C ASN A 250 5.02 -1.45 17.32
N SER A 251 3.81 -1.89 17.68
CA SER A 251 3.44 -2.14 19.07
C SER A 251 4.26 -3.29 19.66
N THR A 252 4.73 -3.11 20.89
CA THR A 252 5.44 -4.12 21.70
C THR A 252 4.52 -4.78 22.71
N GLU A 253 3.35 -4.20 22.91
CA GLU A 253 2.32 -4.67 23.84
C GLU A 253 1.03 -4.95 23.09
N ILE A 254 0.11 -5.70 23.69
CA ILE A 254 -1.22 -5.94 23.12
C ILE A 254 -1.99 -4.62 23.12
N PRO A 255 -2.39 -4.12 21.95
CA PRO A 255 -3.17 -2.89 21.86
C PRO A 255 -4.51 -3.05 22.58
N MET A 256 -4.87 -2.07 23.40
CA MET A 256 -6.15 -2.03 24.11
C MET A 256 -7.09 -1.06 23.37
N GLY A 257 -8.39 -1.38 23.37
CA GLY A 257 -9.40 -0.55 22.72
C GLY A 257 -10.83 -0.92 23.16
N PRO A 258 -11.85 -0.21 22.68
CA PRO A 258 -13.22 -0.49 23.02
C PRO A 258 -13.67 -1.86 22.52
N ARG A 259 -14.64 -2.46 23.20
CA ARG A 259 -15.31 -3.68 22.73
C ARG A 259 -16.28 -3.31 21.61
N LEU A 260 -15.96 -3.69 20.38
CA LEU A 260 -16.75 -3.30 19.20
C LEU A 260 -18.03 -4.13 19.01
N GLN A 261 -18.06 -5.36 19.50
CA GLN A 261 -19.15 -6.31 19.25
C GLN A 261 -20.57 -5.78 19.55
N PRO A 262 -20.83 -5.05 20.66
CA PRO A 262 -22.16 -4.50 20.91
C PRO A 262 -22.63 -3.55 19.80
N MET A 263 -21.74 -2.70 19.31
CA MET A 263 -22.03 -1.73 18.26
C MET A 263 -22.23 -2.43 16.92
N LEU A 264 -21.35 -3.35 16.55
CA LEU A 264 -21.48 -4.12 15.32
C LEU A 264 -22.80 -4.87 15.27
N LEU A 265 -23.19 -5.50 16.39
CA LEU A 265 -24.47 -6.21 16.51
C LEU A 265 -25.66 -5.27 16.36
N THR A 266 -25.72 -4.21 17.17
CA THR A 266 -26.91 -3.34 17.24
C THR A 266 -27.11 -2.49 16.00
N ARG A 267 -26.07 -2.26 15.20
CA ARG A 267 -26.13 -1.51 13.94
C ARG A 267 -26.03 -2.40 12.69
N SER A 268 -26.01 -3.73 12.84
CA SER A 268 -25.89 -4.70 11.73
C SER A 268 -24.70 -4.41 10.81
N VAL A 269 -23.53 -4.12 11.40
CA VAL A 269 -22.33 -3.72 10.68
C VAL A 269 -21.57 -4.93 10.16
N LEU A 270 -21.16 -4.90 8.89
CA LEU A 270 -20.18 -5.82 8.33
C LEU A 270 -18.76 -5.27 8.62
N MET A 271 -17.92 -6.05 9.29
CA MET A 271 -16.48 -5.77 9.41
C MET A 271 -15.70 -6.92 8.80
N GLN A 272 -14.87 -6.65 7.80
CA GLN A 272 -14.17 -7.69 7.06
C GLN A 272 -12.72 -7.28 6.75
N GLY A 273 -11.78 -8.15 7.15
CA GLY A 273 -10.38 -8.10 6.71
C GLY A 273 -10.20 -8.83 5.39
N PHE A 274 -9.20 -8.42 4.62
CA PHE A 274 -8.81 -9.08 3.38
C PHE A 274 -7.33 -8.92 3.08
N ILE A 275 -6.83 -9.78 2.24
CA ILE A 275 -5.51 -9.66 1.59
C ILE A 275 -5.78 -9.61 0.10
N VAL A 276 -5.12 -8.70 -0.62
CA VAL A 276 -5.38 -8.50 -2.06
C VAL A 276 -5.21 -9.77 -2.89
N SER A 277 -4.30 -10.66 -2.50
CA SER A 277 -4.12 -11.97 -3.16
C SER A 277 -5.35 -12.89 -3.09
N ASN A 278 -6.32 -12.63 -2.20
CA ASN A 278 -7.60 -13.35 -2.20
C ASN A 278 -8.39 -13.13 -3.51
N TYR A 279 -8.08 -12.06 -4.24
CA TYR A 279 -8.70 -11.66 -5.49
C TYR A 279 -7.81 -11.90 -6.72
N GLN A 280 -6.74 -12.71 -6.59
CA GLN A 280 -5.75 -12.88 -7.66
C GLN A 280 -6.35 -13.30 -9.00
N SER A 281 -7.37 -14.15 -9.00
CA SER A 281 -8.08 -14.59 -10.21
C SER A 281 -8.89 -13.46 -10.90
N GLN A 282 -9.08 -12.32 -10.23
CA GLN A 282 -9.84 -11.17 -10.70
C GLN A 282 -8.94 -9.95 -10.96
N PHE A 283 -7.61 -10.08 -10.85
CA PHE A 283 -6.70 -8.94 -11.01
C PHE A 283 -6.85 -8.23 -12.37
N GLU A 284 -7.17 -8.97 -13.42
CA GLU A 284 -7.42 -8.41 -14.76
C GLU A 284 -8.59 -7.41 -14.74
N GLU A 285 -9.68 -7.73 -14.04
CA GLU A 285 -10.82 -6.81 -13.84
C GLU A 285 -10.36 -5.51 -13.18
N GLY A 286 -9.68 -5.62 -12.04
CA GLY A 286 -9.20 -4.46 -11.29
C GLY A 286 -8.23 -3.59 -12.12
N LEU A 287 -7.27 -4.20 -12.80
CA LEU A 287 -6.32 -3.49 -13.66
C LEU A 287 -6.99 -2.81 -14.84
N THR A 288 -8.01 -3.44 -15.45
CA THR A 288 -8.77 -2.87 -16.54
C THR A 288 -9.48 -1.59 -16.11
N HIS A 289 -10.19 -1.61 -14.99
CA HIS A 289 -10.86 -0.43 -14.45
C HIS A 289 -9.87 0.69 -14.07
N LEU A 290 -8.81 0.35 -13.34
CA LEU A 290 -7.80 1.33 -12.91
C LEU A 290 -7.10 1.98 -14.10
N SER A 291 -6.71 1.18 -15.12
CA SER A 291 -6.07 1.68 -16.33
C SER A 291 -6.99 2.59 -17.15
N LEU A 292 -8.28 2.20 -17.27
CA LEU A 292 -9.28 3.01 -17.96
C LEU A 292 -9.48 4.37 -17.26
N TRP A 293 -9.68 4.36 -15.95
CA TRP A 293 -9.89 5.60 -15.20
C TRP A 293 -8.65 6.51 -15.17
N LEU A 294 -7.43 5.94 -15.18
CA LEU A 294 -6.20 6.71 -15.37
C LEU A 294 -6.15 7.35 -16.75
N LYS A 295 -6.42 6.57 -17.80
CA LYS A 295 -6.41 7.04 -19.21
C LYS A 295 -7.44 8.17 -19.43
N GLU A 296 -8.60 8.07 -18.78
CA GLU A 296 -9.66 9.08 -18.85
C GLU A 296 -9.40 10.30 -17.94
N GLY A 297 -8.30 10.32 -17.18
CA GLY A 297 -8.00 11.38 -16.22
C GLY A 297 -8.93 11.42 -15.00
N LYS A 298 -9.73 10.38 -14.79
CA LYS A 298 -10.66 10.23 -13.65
C LYS A 298 -9.95 9.84 -12.37
N LEU A 299 -8.80 9.17 -12.46
CA LEU A 299 -7.90 8.92 -11.36
C LEU A 299 -6.59 9.68 -11.56
N LYS A 300 -6.16 10.34 -10.51
CA LYS A 300 -4.83 10.94 -10.39
C LYS A 300 -4.01 10.11 -9.41
N TYR A 301 -2.70 10.14 -9.57
CA TYR A 301 -1.81 9.39 -8.68
C TYR A 301 -0.64 10.25 -8.23
N LYS A 302 -0.15 9.98 -7.04
CA LYS A 302 0.98 10.69 -6.43
C LYS A 302 2.01 9.69 -5.93
N GLU A 303 3.27 10.02 -6.16
CA GLU A 303 4.42 9.24 -5.70
C GLU A 303 5.38 10.13 -4.91
N THR A 304 5.98 9.55 -3.90
CA THR A 304 7.17 10.09 -3.23
C THR A 304 8.35 9.24 -3.69
N ILE A 305 9.17 9.82 -4.56
CA ILE A 305 10.34 9.12 -5.14
C ILE A 305 11.59 9.53 -4.37
N VAL A 306 12.26 8.54 -3.80
CA VAL A 306 13.55 8.69 -3.11
C VAL A 306 14.62 8.10 -4.03
N LYS A 307 15.73 8.82 -4.27
CA LYS A 307 16.79 8.36 -5.17
C LYS A 307 17.93 7.67 -4.42
N GLY A 308 18.35 6.54 -4.96
CA GLY A 308 19.51 5.77 -4.52
C GLY A 308 19.18 4.51 -3.73
N PHE A 309 19.80 3.40 -4.11
CA PHE A 309 19.59 2.06 -3.56
C PHE A 309 19.73 1.99 -2.03
N ASP A 310 20.75 2.65 -1.48
CA ASP A 310 21.04 2.65 -0.03
C ASP A 310 19.95 3.38 0.80
N LYS A 311 19.00 4.06 0.15
CA LYS A 311 17.89 4.74 0.79
C LYS A 311 16.67 3.84 1.08
N LEU A 312 16.65 2.60 0.58
CA LEU A 312 15.54 1.67 0.80
C LEU A 312 15.16 1.50 2.29
N PRO A 313 16.11 1.25 3.22
CA PRO A 313 15.76 1.16 4.63
C PRO A 313 15.15 2.46 5.18
N SER A 314 15.77 3.61 4.91
CA SER A 314 15.27 4.90 5.41
C SER A 314 13.90 5.25 4.80
N ALA A 315 13.65 4.95 3.53
CA ALA A 315 12.35 5.13 2.89
C ALA A 315 11.27 4.25 3.54
N LEU A 316 11.58 2.99 3.88
CA LEU A 316 10.67 2.12 4.62
C LEU A 316 10.37 2.67 6.02
N LEU A 317 11.40 3.14 6.75
CA LEU A 317 11.23 3.73 8.08
C LEU A 317 10.37 5.00 8.05
N GLY A 318 10.52 5.80 7.00
CA GLY A 318 9.75 7.03 6.76
C GLY A 318 8.24 6.80 6.66
N LEU A 319 7.80 5.61 6.20
CA LEU A 319 6.36 5.26 6.16
C LEU A 319 5.71 5.32 7.55
N PHE A 320 6.43 4.89 8.59
CA PHE A 320 5.93 4.90 9.98
C PHE A 320 5.96 6.28 10.63
N SER A 321 6.61 7.25 10.00
CA SER A 321 6.63 8.66 10.41
C SER A 321 5.66 9.52 9.57
N GLY A 322 5.11 8.92 8.50
CA GLY A 322 4.21 9.61 7.59
C GLY A 322 4.93 10.55 6.61
N ASP A 323 6.19 10.25 6.25
CA ASP A 323 7.01 11.11 5.38
C ASP A 323 6.58 11.05 3.91
N ASN A 324 5.78 10.03 3.55
CA ASN A 324 5.27 9.88 2.18
C ASN A 324 3.97 10.64 1.94
N THR A 325 3.80 11.09 0.72
CA THR A 325 2.52 11.43 0.11
C THR A 325 2.33 10.53 -1.10
N GLY A 326 1.20 9.81 -1.15
CA GLY A 326 1.01 8.75 -2.15
C GLY A 326 1.92 7.56 -1.92
N LYS A 327 2.38 6.95 -2.99
CA LYS A 327 3.25 5.77 -2.97
C LYS A 327 4.71 6.14 -2.75
N MET A 328 5.34 5.57 -1.74
CA MET A 328 6.78 5.66 -1.54
C MET A 328 7.49 4.63 -2.42
N ILE A 329 8.44 5.11 -3.24
CA ILE A 329 9.24 4.33 -4.19
C ILE A 329 10.70 4.77 -4.08
N VAL A 330 11.61 3.84 -4.27
CA VAL A 330 13.03 4.14 -4.40
C VAL A 330 13.45 3.90 -5.86
N GLU A 331 13.96 4.96 -6.49
CA GLU A 331 14.56 4.95 -7.83
C GLU A 331 16.05 4.66 -7.72
N ILE A 332 16.58 3.77 -8.57
CA ILE A 332 17.98 3.32 -8.55
C ILE A 332 18.79 4.08 -9.59
#